data_f6503929ba01952831917fd18ba1e17f
#
_entry.id   f6503929ba01952831917fd18ba1e17f
#
_cell.length_a   1.000
_cell.length_b   1.000
_cell.length_c   1.000
_cell.angle_alpha   90.00
_cell.angle_beta   90.00
_cell.angle_gamma   90.00
#
_symmetry.space_group_name_H-M   'P 1'
#
loop_
_entity.id
_entity.type
_entity.pdbx_description
1 polymer ?
#
loop_
_entity_poly.entity_id
_entity_poly.type
_entity_poly.pdbx_seq_one_letter_code
_entity_poly.pdbx_strand_id
1 'polypeptide(L)'
;MGLTQAQRLVLGQLARLVAPALAVCVLLAAARRTQLVRAPVWADALIALIAIPLFHVGRAHWRVDVLQLVDEAYRRGFLSDYFYEKFGELGHTYNFYVLWDMDYCTEDAAVIKAVLATDFNNWVKGERFDSYMHSVLGTGVFNADGELWKFHRSMTRPFFARERITDFETFNRHAEEAILKMKERLREGFAVDFADLISRFTLDAATEFLFGACTTSPRRSARRRTQSRIARASRTDTPMRTVDRYLTPIIERALAMSRAAKQAPQGEKEEVADGETLLDHLARYTTDPTILHDEILNIMIAGRDTTGGTLTFVIYFLTQHPDVLQRLRQEILDVVGPSNLPTYDDIKQMKYLRAVLNETQRLYPPVPWNMRYAVEDSIVPNSEPEGKPWFIPAGASVSYSVHCMHRRKDYWGPDAEEFDPDRFLDERLHKYLTPNPFIFLPFNAGPRICLGQQFAYNEMSFFLVKLLQTFEDISFERDAFEPNALPPAEWAKFPGRKGKEKFWPRAHLTLYSEVRMTAGGMWVKMREAQAMGQVA
;
A
#
# COMPACT_ATOMS: atom_id res chain seq x y z
N MET A 1 21.40 38.91 17.41
CA MET A 1 20.67 38.20 18.49
C MET A 1 19.48 37.47 17.86
N GLY A 2 19.54 36.15 17.79
CA GLY A 2 18.42 35.35 17.24
C GLY A 2 17.29 35.21 18.25
N LEU A 3 16.06 35.25 17.77
CA LEU A 3 14.86 35.03 18.59
C LEU A 3 14.90 33.68 19.30
N THR A 4 14.58 33.65 20.58
CA THR A 4 14.45 32.41 21.35
C THR A 4 13.30 31.55 20.82
N GLN A 5 13.32 30.24 21.10
CA GLN A 5 12.27 29.32 20.66
C GLN A 5 10.89 29.74 21.15
N ALA A 6 10.77 30.24 22.36
CA ALA A 6 9.53 30.80 22.91
C ALA A 6 9.04 32.05 22.15
N GLN A 7 9.97 32.94 21.79
CA GLN A 7 9.63 34.14 21.00
C GLN A 7 9.15 33.77 19.57
N ARG A 8 9.75 32.75 18.93
CA ARG A 8 9.28 32.25 17.63
C ARG A 8 7.91 31.61 17.73
N LEU A 9 7.64 30.90 18.83
CA LEU A 9 6.31 30.30 19.09
C LEU A 9 5.24 31.37 19.27
N VAL A 10 5.52 32.39 20.09
CA VAL A 10 4.61 33.53 20.31
C VAL A 10 4.38 34.34 19.03
N LEU A 11 5.43 34.64 18.28
CA LEU A 11 5.32 35.33 17.00
C LEU A 11 4.55 34.48 15.97
N GLY A 12 4.76 33.17 15.94
CA GLY A 12 3.99 32.27 15.08
C GLY A 12 2.51 32.22 15.45
N GLN A 13 2.18 32.24 16.75
CA GLN A 13 0.80 32.31 17.21
C GLN A 13 0.16 33.68 16.90
N LEU A 14 0.88 34.78 17.11
CA LEU A 14 0.41 36.13 16.73
C LEU A 14 0.19 36.26 15.23
N ALA A 15 1.07 35.75 14.39
CA ALA A 15 0.90 35.76 12.94
C ALA A 15 -0.35 34.95 12.51
N ARG A 16 -0.63 33.81 13.16
CA ARG A 16 -1.85 33.02 12.91
C ARG A 16 -3.14 33.71 13.34
N LEU A 17 -3.08 34.58 14.33
CA LEU A 17 -4.22 35.40 14.78
C LEU A 17 -4.44 36.63 13.89
N VAL A 18 -3.37 37.29 13.48
CA VAL A 18 -3.41 38.55 12.76
C VAL A 18 -3.66 38.38 11.25
N ALA A 19 -3.14 37.33 10.64
CA ALA A 19 -3.28 37.12 9.19
C ALA A 19 -4.75 36.97 8.72
N PRO A 20 -5.63 36.23 9.38
CA PRO A 20 -7.05 36.16 9.01
C PRO A 20 -7.76 37.53 9.16
N ALA A 21 -7.43 38.29 10.23
CA ALA A 21 -8.00 39.59 10.45
C ALA A 21 -7.61 40.59 9.35
N LEU A 22 -6.34 40.59 8.96
CA LEU A 22 -5.84 41.40 7.84
C LEU A 22 -6.52 40.97 6.52
N ALA A 23 -6.71 39.69 6.27
CA ALA A 23 -7.41 39.23 5.06
C ALA A 23 -8.87 39.71 5.02
N VAL A 24 -9.59 39.67 6.15
CA VAL A 24 -10.97 40.19 6.25
C VAL A 24 -10.98 41.68 6.04
N CYS A 25 -10.05 42.43 6.65
CA CYS A 25 -9.96 43.90 6.46
C CYS A 25 -9.66 44.28 4.99
N VAL A 26 -8.79 43.53 4.31
CA VAL A 26 -8.48 43.72 2.89
C VAL A 26 -9.71 43.45 2.00
N LEU A 27 -10.44 42.37 2.28
CA LEU A 27 -11.66 42.02 1.56
C LEU A 27 -12.77 43.07 1.76
N LEU A 28 -12.94 43.57 2.99
CA LEU A 28 -13.89 44.64 3.29
C LEU A 28 -13.50 45.98 2.65
N ALA A 29 -12.20 46.29 2.61
CA ALA A 29 -11.69 47.46 1.92
C ALA A 29 -11.91 47.36 0.38
N ALA A 30 -11.73 46.16 -0.19
CA ALA A 30 -12.03 45.92 -1.60
C ALA A 30 -13.53 46.01 -1.90
N ALA A 31 -14.38 45.42 -1.03
CA ALA A 31 -15.84 45.51 -1.14
C ALA A 31 -16.38 46.95 -1.03
N ARG A 32 -15.71 47.81 -0.26
CA ARG A 32 -16.03 49.26 -0.21
C ARG A 32 -15.65 49.98 -1.48
N ARG A 33 -14.51 49.67 -2.08
CA ARG A 33 -14.11 50.26 -3.38
C ARG A 33 -15.11 49.92 -4.48
N THR A 34 -15.76 48.77 -4.40
CA THR A 34 -16.80 48.34 -5.36
C THR A 34 -18.21 48.75 -4.95
N GLN A 35 -18.37 49.59 -3.91
CA GLN A 35 -19.66 50.06 -3.35
C GLN A 35 -20.60 48.94 -2.87
N LEU A 36 -20.11 47.72 -2.69
CA LEU A 36 -20.86 46.57 -2.19
C LEU A 36 -21.18 46.67 -0.69
N VAL A 37 -20.39 47.44 0.08
CA VAL A 37 -20.59 47.63 1.53
C VAL A 37 -20.54 49.11 1.86
N ARG A 38 -21.61 49.63 2.51
CA ARG A 38 -21.75 51.05 2.94
C ARG A 38 -21.62 51.23 4.47
N ALA A 39 -20.82 50.36 5.14
CA ALA A 39 -20.64 50.45 6.58
C ALA A 39 -19.48 51.39 6.97
N PRO A 40 -19.53 52.07 8.15
CA PRO A 40 -18.43 52.91 8.63
C PRO A 40 -17.17 52.09 8.94
N VAL A 41 -15.98 52.72 8.89
CA VAL A 41 -14.67 52.08 9.01
C VAL A 41 -14.49 51.32 10.36
N TRP A 42 -15.10 51.82 11.44
CA TRP A 42 -15.05 51.11 12.75
C TRP A 42 -15.78 49.77 12.74
N ALA A 43 -16.74 49.56 11.83
CA ALA A 43 -17.43 48.28 11.68
C ALA A 43 -16.50 47.18 11.18
N ASP A 44 -15.44 47.51 10.45
CA ASP A 44 -14.45 46.52 9.99
C ASP A 44 -13.62 45.96 11.14
N ALA A 45 -13.25 46.85 12.10
CA ALA A 45 -12.56 46.41 13.30
C ALA A 45 -13.45 45.49 14.16
N LEU A 46 -14.74 45.80 14.25
CA LEU A 46 -15.71 44.97 14.97
C LEU A 46 -15.95 43.64 14.26
N ILE A 47 -16.07 43.64 12.95
CA ILE A 47 -16.22 42.41 12.16
C ILE A 47 -14.96 41.57 12.27
N ALA A 48 -13.77 42.17 12.18
CA ALA A 48 -12.52 41.46 12.38
C ALA A 48 -12.38 40.85 13.79
N LEU A 49 -12.80 41.62 14.81
CA LEU A 49 -12.77 41.17 16.21
C LEU A 49 -13.74 40.01 16.50
N ILE A 50 -14.85 39.94 15.78
CA ILE A 50 -15.82 38.84 15.86
C ILE A 50 -15.41 37.67 14.93
N ALA A 51 -14.93 37.96 13.72
CA ALA A 51 -14.57 36.95 12.73
C ALA A 51 -13.36 36.11 13.17
N ILE A 52 -12.39 36.72 13.91
CA ILE A 52 -11.21 35.99 14.38
C ILE A 52 -11.59 34.88 15.39
N PRO A 53 -12.32 35.17 16.48
CA PRO A 53 -12.76 34.10 17.40
C PRO A 53 -13.66 33.09 16.71
N LEU A 54 -14.62 33.54 15.86
CA LEU A 54 -15.50 32.61 15.12
C LEU A 54 -14.72 31.72 14.16
N PHE A 55 -13.69 32.24 13.49
CA PHE A 55 -12.82 31.44 12.62
C PHE A 55 -12.04 30.40 13.42
N HIS A 56 -11.50 30.77 14.58
CA HIS A 56 -10.78 29.82 15.43
C HIS A 56 -11.71 28.81 16.08
N VAL A 57 -12.87 29.24 16.58
CA VAL A 57 -13.91 28.33 17.10
C VAL A 57 -14.43 27.41 16.00
N GLY A 58 -14.73 27.96 14.83
CA GLY A 58 -15.15 27.17 13.67
C GLY A 58 -14.07 26.18 13.23
N ARG A 59 -12.79 26.61 13.18
CA ARG A 59 -11.67 25.74 12.83
C ARG A 59 -11.48 24.59 13.82
N ALA A 60 -11.55 24.90 15.10
CA ALA A 60 -11.49 23.87 16.16
C ALA A 60 -12.75 22.98 16.17
N HIS A 61 -13.92 23.57 15.87
CA HIS A 61 -15.17 22.82 15.79
C HIS A 61 -15.25 21.91 14.56
N TRP A 62 -14.73 22.37 13.41
CA TRP A 62 -14.72 21.60 12.17
C TRP A 62 -13.50 20.69 12.01
N ARG A 63 -12.57 20.72 12.95
CA ARG A 63 -11.37 19.86 12.97
C ARG A 63 -10.57 19.89 11.66
N VAL A 64 -10.54 21.02 10.98
CA VAL A 64 -9.73 21.22 9.75
C VAL A 64 -8.24 21.13 10.05
N ASP A 65 -7.84 21.40 11.28
CA ASP A 65 -6.49 21.21 11.79
C ASP A 65 -6.02 19.76 11.71
N VAL A 66 -6.89 18.78 11.99
CA VAL A 66 -6.57 17.34 11.86
C VAL A 66 -6.24 17.00 10.41
N LEU A 67 -7.04 17.49 9.45
CA LEU A 67 -6.76 17.27 8.02
C LEU A 67 -5.42 17.87 7.59
N GLN A 68 -5.08 19.07 8.10
CA GLN A 68 -3.79 19.70 7.80
C GLN A 68 -2.61 18.92 8.40
N LEU A 69 -2.74 18.47 9.65
CA LEU A 69 -1.72 17.67 10.32
C LEU A 69 -1.51 16.32 9.62
N VAL A 70 -2.59 15.64 9.25
CA VAL A 70 -2.52 14.38 8.50
C VAL A 70 -1.91 14.60 7.12
N ASP A 71 -2.31 15.66 6.38
CA ASP A 71 -1.73 15.98 5.07
C ASP A 71 -0.24 16.32 5.18
N GLU A 72 0.19 17.09 6.18
CA GLU A 72 1.59 17.40 6.42
C GLU A 72 2.40 16.15 6.80
N ALA A 73 1.89 15.34 7.71
CA ALA A 73 2.51 14.07 8.10
C ALA A 73 2.63 13.11 6.91
N TYR A 74 1.59 13.05 6.07
CA TYR A 74 1.59 12.24 4.86
C TYR A 74 2.62 12.70 3.83
N ARG A 75 2.79 14.01 3.64
CA ARG A 75 3.71 14.58 2.64
C ARG A 75 5.16 14.62 3.09
N ARG A 76 5.40 14.90 4.36
CA ARG A 76 6.73 15.23 4.92
C ARG A 76 7.18 14.32 6.03
N GLY A 77 6.24 13.58 6.63
CA GLY A 77 6.51 12.66 7.72
C GLY A 77 7.12 11.35 7.26
N PHE A 78 7.63 10.60 8.21
CA PHE A 78 7.94 9.20 8.04
C PHE A 78 6.64 8.37 8.03
N LEU A 79 6.64 7.23 7.34
CA LEU A 79 5.46 6.38 7.21
C LEU A 79 4.80 6.11 8.57
N SER A 80 3.53 6.51 8.70
CA SER A 80 2.68 6.33 9.88
C SER A 80 3.15 7.00 11.18
N ASP A 81 4.18 7.87 11.18
CA ASP A 81 4.71 8.49 12.41
C ASP A 81 3.62 9.21 13.21
N TYR A 82 2.79 10.01 12.53
CA TYR A 82 1.71 10.75 13.18
C TYR A 82 0.78 9.83 13.98
N PHE A 83 0.37 8.73 13.38
CA PHE A 83 -0.54 7.78 14.01
C PHE A 83 0.16 6.96 15.09
N TYR A 84 1.41 6.59 14.85
CA TYR A 84 2.22 5.87 15.83
C TYR A 84 2.42 6.69 17.12
N GLU A 85 2.69 7.99 16.98
CA GLU A 85 2.76 8.92 18.12
C GLU A 85 1.41 9.05 18.82
N LYS A 86 0.30 9.15 18.04
CA LYS A 86 -1.04 9.25 18.61
C LYS A 86 -1.48 7.98 19.36
N PHE A 87 -1.14 6.80 18.86
CA PHE A 87 -1.35 5.56 19.62
C PHE A 87 -0.58 5.53 20.95
N GLY A 88 0.65 6.05 20.97
CA GLY A 88 1.43 6.21 22.20
C GLY A 88 0.84 7.21 23.21
N GLU A 89 0.14 8.25 22.73
CA GLU A 89 -0.48 9.29 23.55
C GLU A 89 -1.91 8.95 24.02
N LEU A 90 -2.72 8.32 23.15
CA LEU A 90 -4.17 8.20 23.32
C LEU A 90 -4.64 6.76 23.56
N GLY A 91 -3.73 5.77 23.50
CA GLY A 91 -4.06 4.35 23.60
C GLY A 91 -4.25 3.69 22.23
N HIS A 92 -4.42 2.36 22.24
CA HIS A 92 -4.44 1.51 21.04
C HIS A 92 -5.70 1.67 20.18
N THR A 93 -6.70 2.35 20.69
CA THR A 93 -7.90 2.75 19.96
C THR A 93 -8.31 4.14 20.45
N TYR A 94 -8.59 5.05 19.55
CA TYR A 94 -9.10 6.37 19.89
C TYR A 94 -10.07 6.86 18.81
N ASN A 95 -10.94 7.79 19.17
CA ASN A 95 -11.81 8.46 18.23
C ASN A 95 -11.34 9.90 17.94
N PHE A 96 -11.69 10.39 16.77
CA PHE A 96 -11.46 11.76 16.38
C PHE A 96 -12.54 12.23 15.41
N TYR A 97 -12.67 13.53 15.28
CA TYR A 97 -13.61 14.10 14.32
C TYR A 97 -12.88 14.69 13.13
N VAL A 98 -13.35 14.37 11.93
CA VAL A 98 -12.99 15.04 10.69
C VAL A 98 -14.23 15.75 10.18
N LEU A 99 -14.25 17.08 10.25
CA LEU A 99 -15.46 17.88 10.01
C LEU A 99 -16.57 17.47 11.00
N TRP A 100 -17.62 16.83 10.54
CA TRP A 100 -18.76 16.36 11.33
C TRP A 100 -18.75 14.86 11.57
N ASP A 101 -17.86 14.13 10.89
CA ASP A 101 -17.82 12.68 10.94
C ASP A 101 -16.95 12.21 12.10
N MET A 102 -17.46 11.28 12.88
CA MET A 102 -16.72 10.58 13.92
C MET A 102 -16.01 9.38 13.29
N ASP A 103 -14.69 9.37 13.39
CA ASP A 103 -13.86 8.29 12.91
C ASP A 103 -13.09 7.68 14.10
N TYR A 104 -12.90 6.37 14.07
CA TYR A 104 -12.09 5.63 15.03
C TYR A 104 -10.80 5.18 14.34
N CYS A 105 -9.71 5.23 15.10
CA CYS A 105 -8.41 4.76 14.67
C CYS A 105 -7.94 3.68 15.64
N THR A 106 -7.50 2.52 15.12
CA THR A 106 -7.10 1.41 15.97
C THR A 106 -5.89 0.65 15.42
N GLU A 107 -5.08 0.14 16.35
CA GLU A 107 -4.07 -0.91 16.13
C GLU A 107 -4.33 -2.11 17.07
N ASP A 108 -5.52 -2.18 17.68
CA ASP A 108 -5.92 -3.26 18.56
C ASP A 108 -6.42 -4.46 17.75
N ALA A 109 -5.73 -5.60 17.87
CA ALA A 109 -6.08 -6.83 17.17
C ALA A 109 -7.47 -7.36 17.51
N ALA A 110 -7.99 -7.10 18.72
CA ALA A 110 -9.33 -7.54 19.13
C ALA A 110 -10.42 -6.72 18.42
N VAL A 111 -10.23 -5.40 18.32
CA VAL A 111 -11.12 -4.53 17.53
C VAL A 111 -11.07 -4.91 16.05
N ILE A 112 -9.86 -5.09 15.50
CA ILE A 112 -9.67 -5.47 14.09
C ILE A 112 -10.34 -6.82 13.80
N LYS A 113 -10.25 -7.79 14.73
CA LYS A 113 -10.93 -9.08 14.62
C LYS A 113 -12.44 -8.93 14.61
N ALA A 114 -13.00 -8.06 15.47
CA ALA A 114 -14.43 -7.79 15.49
C ALA A 114 -14.89 -7.24 14.12
N VAL A 115 -14.19 -6.23 13.60
CA VAL A 115 -14.50 -5.57 12.33
C VAL A 115 -14.36 -6.49 11.12
N LEU A 116 -13.35 -7.37 11.09
CA LEU A 116 -13.04 -8.17 9.91
C LEU A 116 -13.68 -9.56 9.89
N ALA A 117 -14.01 -10.11 11.05
CA ALA A 117 -14.41 -11.51 11.17
C ALA A 117 -15.64 -11.75 12.03
N THR A 118 -15.61 -11.39 13.34
CA THR A 118 -16.66 -11.83 14.27
C THR A 118 -17.99 -11.11 14.06
N ASP A 119 -17.97 -9.85 13.61
CA ASP A 119 -19.16 -9.04 13.30
C ASP A 119 -19.12 -8.53 11.86
N PHE A 120 -18.57 -9.33 10.95
CA PHE A 120 -18.29 -8.96 9.56
C PHE A 120 -19.47 -8.33 8.82
N ASN A 121 -20.69 -8.80 9.06
CA ASN A 121 -21.87 -8.33 8.34
C ASN A 121 -22.26 -6.89 8.67
N ASN A 122 -21.83 -6.39 9.82
CA ASN A 122 -22.04 -5.00 10.24
C ASN A 122 -20.96 -4.04 9.69
N TRP A 123 -19.95 -4.53 8.95
CA TRP A 123 -18.80 -3.74 8.54
C TRP A 123 -18.60 -3.74 7.04
N VAL A 124 -18.88 -2.61 6.40
CA VAL A 124 -18.83 -2.43 4.94
C VAL A 124 -17.71 -1.48 4.52
N LYS A 125 -17.44 -1.40 3.21
CA LYS A 125 -16.63 -0.31 2.65
C LYS A 125 -17.40 1.00 2.69
N GLY A 126 -18.69 0.97 2.40
CA GLY A 126 -19.62 2.08 2.51
C GLY A 126 -19.52 3.11 1.38
N GLU A 127 -20.60 3.86 1.22
CA GLU A 127 -20.74 4.87 0.15
C GLU A 127 -19.65 5.96 0.19
N ARG A 128 -19.19 6.32 1.38
CA ARG A 128 -18.15 7.34 1.54
C ARG A 128 -16.81 6.86 0.96
N PHE A 129 -16.43 5.60 1.21
CA PHE A 129 -15.24 5.01 0.59
C PHE A 129 -15.43 4.88 -0.92
N ASP A 130 -16.59 4.41 -1.37
CA ASP A 130 -16.92 4.31 -2.79
C ASP A 130 -16.76 5.67 -3.47
N SER A 131 -17.33 6.74 -2.92
CA SER A 131 -17.25 8.07 -3.52
C SER A 131 -15.82 8.58 -3.71
N TYR A 132 -14.88 8.21 -2.83
CA TYR A 132 -13.47 8.60 -2.94
C TYR A 132 -12.69 7.75 -3.94
N MET A 133 -13.02 6.47 -4.03
CA MET A 133 -12.24 5.50 -4.79
C MET A 133 -12.86 5.15 -6.15
N HIS A 134 -14.11 5.55 -6.40
CA HIS A 134 -14.89 5.19 -7.59
C HIS A 134 -14.17 5.57 -8.90
N SER A 135 -13.50 6.72 -8.94
CA SER A 135 -12.78 7.18 -10.13
C SER A 135 -11.61 6.27 -10.56
N VAL A 136 -11.17 5.35 -9.68
CA VAL A 136 -10.07 4.41 -9.93
C VAL A 136 -10.53 2.97 -9.83
N LEU A 137 -11.31 2.63 -8.81
CA LEU A 137 -11.73 1.26 -8.53
C LEU A 137 -13.10 0.91 -9.13
N GLY A 138 -13.86 1.92 -9.57
CA GLY A 138 -15.20 1.72 -10.11
C GLY A 138 -16.08 0.90 -9.17
N THR A 139 -16.80 -0.06 -9.73
CA THR A 139 -17.67 -1.00 -9.02
C THR A 139 -16.98 -2.33 -8.69
N GLY A 140 -15.68 -2.45 -8.89
CA GLY A 140 -14.92 -3.70 -8.72
C GLY A 140 -14.87 -4.22 -7.27
N VAL A 141 -14.26 -5.40 -7.09
CA VAL A 141 -14.26 -6.17 -5.84
C VAL A 141 -13.76 -5.41 -4.60
N PHE A 142 -12.92 -4.40 -4.77
CA PHE A 142 -12.40 -3.61 -3.64
C PHE A 142 -13.37 -2.55 -3.17
N ASN A 143 -14.24 -2.07 -4.04
CA ASN A 143 -15.16 -0.97 -3.77
C ASN A 143 -16.58 -1.46 -3.50
N ALA A 144 -16.96 -2.62 -4.03
CA ALA A 144 -18.27 -3.21 -3.88
C ALA A 144 -18.57 -3.71 -2.45
N ASP A 145 -19.84 -3.64 -2.04
CA ASP A 145 -20.36 -4.22 -0.82
C ASP A 145 -21.52 -5.19 -1.09
N GLY A 146 -21.99 -5.91 -0.09
CA GLY A 146 -23.16 -6.77 -0.12
C GLY A 146 -23.12 -7.84 -1.22
N GLU A 147 -24.21 -7.97 -1.96
CA GLU A 147 -24.36 -8.98 -3.01
C GLU A 147 -23.44 -8.73 -4.21
N LEU A 148 -23.17 -7.46 -4.56
CA LEU A 148 -22.24 -7.14 -5.64
C LEU A 148 -20.82 -7.61 -5.31
N TRP A 149 -20.35 -7.38 -4.08
CA TRP A 149 -19.07 -7.90 -3.62
C TRP A 149 -19.03 -9.44 -3.65
N LYS A 150 -20.10 -10.11 -3.21
CA LYS A 150 -20.17 -11.57 -3.25
C LYS A 150 -20.11 -12.09 -4.68
N PHE A 151 -20.78 -11.41 -5.60
CA PHE A 151 -20.75 -11.73 -7.03
C PHE A 151 -19.33 -11.64 -7.59
N HIS A 152 -18.64 -10.49 -7.41
CA HIS A 152 -17.26 -10.32 -7.84
C HIS A 152 -16.33 -11.39 -7.25
N ARG A 153 -16.47 -11.64 -5.94
CA ARG A 153 -15.65 -12.63 -5.26
C ARG A 153 -15.88 -14.06 -5.74
N SER A 154 -17.12 -14.42 -6.00
CA SER A 154 -17.46 -15.76 -6.50
C SER A 154 -16.92 -16.02 -7.90
N MET A 155 -17.00 -15.02 -8.79
CA MET A 155 -16.45 -15.11 -10.14
C MET A 155 -14.93 -15.25 -10.16
N THR A 156 -14.25 -14.54 -9.26
CA THR A 156 -12.78 -14.42 -9.30
C THR A 156 -12.10 -15.57 -8.57
N ARG A 157 -12.72 -16.10 -7.49
CA ARG A 157 -12.13 -17.11 -6.61
C ARG A 157 -11.65 -18.39 -7.32
N PRO A 158 -12.39 -19.00 -8.26
CA PRO A 158 -11.94 -20.23 -8.93
C PRO A 158 -10.62 -20.05 -9.68
N PHE A 159 -10.35 -18.83 -10.15
CA PHE A 159 -9.14 -18.53 -10.91
C PHE A 159 -7.87 -18.53 -10.06
N PHE A 160 -7.98 -18.36 -8.74
CA PHE A 160 -6.88 -18.47 -7.79
C PHE A 160 -6.78 -19.85 -7.15
N ALA A 161 -7.32 -20.89 -7.79
CA ALA A 161 -7.14 -22.28 -7.36
C ALA A 161 -5.66 -22.70 -7.51
N ARG A 162 -5.26 -23.72 -6.72
CA ARG A 162 -3.86 -24.16 -6.60
C ARG A 162 -3.22 -24.49 -7.94
N GLU A 163 -3.93 -25.22 -8.78
CA GLU A 163 -3.43 -25.73 -10.06
C GLU A 163 -2.96 -24.61 -10.99
N ARG A 164 -3.63 -23.45 -10.92
CA ARG A 164 -3.34 -22.30 -11.78
C ARG A 164 -2.21 -21.41 -11.27
N ILE A 165 -2.09 -21.29 -9.96
CA ILE A 165 -1.07 -20.43 -9.33
C ILE A 165 0.27 -21.15 -9.13
N THR A 166 0.38 -22.40 -9.54
CA THR A 166 1.61 -23.20 -9.52
C THR A 166 2.28 -23.36 -10.89
N ASP A 167 1.69 -22.77 -11.94
CA ASP A 167 2.36 -22.64 -13.23
C ASP A 167 3.39 -21.50 -13.17
N PHE A 168 4.65 -21.89 -13.05
CA PHE A 168 5.75 -20.96 -12.90
C PHE A 168 6.39 -20.54 -14.24
N GLU A 169 5.88 -20.99 -15.38
CA GLU A 169 6.45 -20.66 -16.68
C GLU A 169 6.37 -19.16 -16.95
N THR A 170 5.22 -18.56 -16.65
CA THR A 170 5.01 -17.10 -16.78
C THR A 170 5.98 -16.33 -15.87
N PHE A 171 6.13 -16.74 -14.61
CA PHE A 171 7.08 -16.09 -13.70
C PHE A 171 8.52 -16.25 -14.18
N ASN A 172 8.90 -17.42 -14.70
CA ASN A 172 10.25 -17.65 -15.21
C ASN A 172 10.61 -16.72 -16.36
N ARG A 173 9.73 -16.62 -17.36
CA ARG A 173 9.95 -15.79 -18.55
C ARG A 173 10.19 -14.32 -18.19
N HIS A 174 9.32 -13.76 -17.36
CA HIS A 174 9.43 -12.36 -16.93
C HIS A 174 10.60 -12.12 -15.98
N ALA A 175 10.90 -13.08 -15.08
CA ALA A 175 12.05 -12.99 -14.20
C ALA A 175 13.38 -13.03 -14.98
N GLU A 176 13.51 -13.90 -15.98
CA GLU A 176 14.69 -13.97 -16.84
C GLU A 176 14.90 -12.67 -17.62
N GLU A 177 13.84 -12.07 -18.18
CA GLU A 177 13.94 -10.79 -18.86
C GLU A 177 14.36 -9.67 -17.90
N ALA A 178 13.79 -9.61 -16.70
CA ALA A 178 14.15 -8.63 -15.69
C ALA A 178 15.61 -8.78 -15.25
N ILE A 179 16.05 -10.01 -14.96
CA ILE A 179 17.41 -10.33 -14.54
C ILE A 179 18.42 -10.03 -15.67
N LEU A 180 18.08 -10.31 -16.93
CA LEU A 180 18.94 -9.98 -18.05
C LEU A 180 19.18 -8.46 -18.15
N LYS A 181 18.13 -7.65 -18.03
CA LYS A 181 18.24 -6.17 -18.00
C LYS A 181 19.08 -5.67 -16.82
N MET A 182 18.97 -6.33 -15.66
CA MET A 182 19.83 -6.02 -14.51
C MET A 182 21.28 -6.30 -14.83
N LYS A 183 21.61 -7.49 -15.36
CA LYS A 183 22.99 -7.87 -15.73
C LYS A 183 23.61 -6.88 -16.73
N GLU A 184 22.89 -6.54 -17.78
CA GLU A 184 23.33 -5.57 -18.79
C GLU A 184 23.74 -4.25 -18.12
N ARG A 185 22.85 -3.68 -17.31
CA ARG A 185 23.09 -2.39 -16.65
C ARG A 185 24.21 -2.44 -15.60
N LEU A 186 24.28 -3.52 -14.82
CA LEU A 186 25.32 -3.71 -13.81
C LEU A 186 26.71 -3.89 -14.43
N ARG A 187 26.81 -4.60 -15.57
CA ARG A 187 28.06 -4.76 -16.34
C ARG A 187 28.58 -3.46 -16.93
N GLU A 188 27.68 -2.52 -17.24
CA GLU A 188 28.02 -1.15 -17.62
C GLU A 188 28.49 -0.29 -16.42
N GLY A 189 28.48 -0.83 -15.19
CA GLY A 189 28.89 -0.15 -13.96
C GLY A 189 27.80 0.69 -13.28
N PHE A 190 26.60 0.72 -13.84
CA PHE A 190 25.51 1.53 -13.31
C PHE A 190 24.67 0.76 -12.26
N ALA A 191 24.17 1.51 -11.27
CA ALA A 191 23.17 0.99 -10.35
C ALA A 191 21.82 0.75 -11.03
N VAL A 192 21.05 -0.20 -10.53
CA VAL A 192 19.69 -0.52 -11.00
C VAL A 192 18.68 0.12 -10.07
N ASP A 193 17.67 0.79 -10.63
CA ASP A 193 16.43 1.12 -9.90
C ASP A 193 15.58 -0.15 -9.78
N PHE A 194 15.75 -0.85 -8.67
CA PHE A 194 15.05 -2.11 -8.44
C PHE A 194 13.54 -1.92 -8.31
N ALA A 195 13.08 -0.81 -7.73
CA ALA A 195 11.64 -0.55 -7.56
C ALA A 195 10.93 -0.36 -8.92
N ASP A 196 11.53 0.34 -9.87
CA ASP A 196 10.98 0.47 -11.23
C ASP A 196 11.00 -0.86 -11.97
N LEU A 197 12.10 -1.58 -11.89
CA LEU A 197 12.26 -2.86 -12.59
C LEU A 197 11.28 -3.91 -12.07
N ILE A 198 11.15 -4.05 -10.75
CA ILE A 198 10.26 -5.04 -10.15
C ILE A 198 8.78 -4.70 -10.39
N SER A 199 8.42 -3.41 -10.45
CA SER A 199 7.07 -2.98 -10.79
C SER A 199 6.69 -3.33 -12.24
N ARG A 200 7.66 -3.40 -13.15
CA ARG A 200 7.46 -3.87 -14.52
C ARG A 200 7.29 -5.37 -14.56
N PHE A 201 8.15 -6.11 -13.85
CA PHE A 201 8.04 -7.57 -13.74
C PHE A 201 6.66 -7.98 -13.22
N THR A 202 6.21 -7.40 -12.10
CA THR A 202 4.91 -7.74 -11.51
C THR A 202 3.74 -7.30 -12.39
N LEU A 203 3.86 -6.21 -13.14
CA LEU A 203 2.86 -5.80 -14.11
C LEU A 203 2.76 -6.79 -15.28
N ASP A 204 3.90 -7.19 -15.85
CA ASP A 204 3.92 -8.10 -16.99
C ASP A 204 3.41 -9.49 -16.60
N ALA A 205 3.83 -10.01 -15.42
CA ALA A 205 3.32 -11.26 -14.86
C ALA A 205 1.79 -11.20 -14.59
N ALA A 206 1.31 -10.12 -13.96
CA ALA A 206 -0.10 -9.94 -13.70
C ALA A 206 -0.93 -9.83 -14.99
N THR A 207 -0.49 -9.06 -15.98
CA THR A 207 -1.24 -8.87 -17.23
C THR A 207 -1.27 -10.13 -18.08
N GLU A 208 -0.22 -10.92 -18.08
CA GLU A 208 -0.23 -12.21 -18.74
C GLU A 208 -1.18 -13.20 -18.06
N PHE A 209 -1.17 -13.27 -16.74
CA PHE A 209 -2.12 -14.07 -15.96
C PHE A 209 -3.58 -13.62 -16.19
N LEU A 210 -3.81 -12.30 -16.31
CA LEU A 210 -5.15 -11.74 -16.45
C LEU A 210 -5.69 -11.83 -17.88
N PHE A 211 -4.85 -11.65 -18.91
CA PHE A 211 -5.28 -11.46 -20.30
C PHE A 211 -4.57 -12.38 -21.28
N GLY A 212 -3.58 -13.17 -20.87
CA GLY A 212 -2.75 -13.96 -21.79
C GLY A 212 -1.83 -13.10 -22.69
N ALA A 213 -1.60 -11.85 -22.35
CA ALA A 213 -0.79 -10.94 -23.15
C ALA A 213 0.08 -10.04 -22.25
N CYS A 214 1.38 -9.98 -22.55
CA CYS A 214 2.28 -9.05 -21.88
C CYS A 214 2.00 -7.62 -22.32
N THR A 215 2.10 -6.68 -21.40
CA THR A 215 2.33 -5.30 -21.76
C THR A 215 3.77 -5.22 -22.27
N THR A 216 4.01 -5.37 -23.55
CA THR A 216 5.28 -4.96 -24.14
C THR A 216 5.41 -3.45 -23.90
N SER A 217 5.94 -3.09 -22.72
CA SER A 217 6.18 -1.71 -22.37
C SER A 217 7.07 -1.09 -23.45
N PRO A 218 6.59 -0.08 -24.20
CA PRO A 218 7.41 0.55 -25.23
C PRO A 218 8.67 1.07 -24.55
N ARG A 219 9.83 0.74 -25.13
CA ARG A 219 11.14 1.30 -24.79
C ARG A 219 11.05 2.83 -24.77
N ARG A 220 10.72 3.40 -23.64
CA ARG A 220 10.88 4.83 -23.40
C ARG A 220 11.43 5.03 -21.99
N SER A 221 12.73 5.24 -21.92
CA SER A 221 13.36 6.09 -20.93
C SER A 221 12.74 7.50 -21.02
N ALA A 222 11.54 7.65 -20.55
CA ALA A 222 10.90 8.94 -20.44
C ALA A 222 11.05 9.38 -18.98
N ARG A 223 12.15 10.10 -18.69
CA ARG A 223 12.16 11.08 -17.62
C ARG A 223 10.96 12.01 -17.83
N ARG A 224 9.81 11.70 -17.29
CA ARG A 224 8.75 12.67 -17.08
C ARG A 224 8.68 12.99 -15.60
N ARG A 225 9.25 14.16 -15.28
CA ARG A 225 8.95 14.92 -14.07
C ARG A 225 7.41 15.07 -13.98
N THR A 226 6.78 14.27 -13.15
CA THR A 226 5.44 14.54 -12.71
C THR A 226 5.54 15.18 -11.33
N GLN A 227 5.55 16.50 -11.32
CA GLN A 227 5.37 17.27 -10.09
C GLN A 227 4.01 16.92 -9.53
N SER A 228 3.99 16.27 -8.36
CA SER A 228 2.77 16.04 -7.59
C SER A 228 2.27 17.39 -7.07
N ARG A 229 1.25 17.91 -7.71
CA ARG A 229 0.41 18.96 -7.12
C ARG A 229 -0.93 18.33 -6.76
N ILE A 230 -1.27 18.38 -5.48
CA ILE A 230 -2.63 18.07 -5.02
C ILE A 230 -3.58 19.02 -5.71
N ALA A 231 -4.50 18.51 -6.45
CA ALA A 231 -5.68 19.21 -6.88
C ALA A 231 -6.73 18.27 -7.47
N ARG A 232 -7.93 18.41 -6.98
CA ARG A 232 -9.26 18.20 -7.57
C ARG A 232 -9.52 16.85 -8.28
N ALA A 233 -10.71 16.30 -8.09
CA ALA A 233 -11.24 15.07 -8.68
C ALA A 233 -11.01 14.91 -10.20
N SER A 234 -10.79 16.00 -10.94
CA SER A 234 -10.48 16.00 -12.38
C SER A 234 -9.08 15.52 -12.77
N ARG A 235 -8.24 15.07 -11.83
CA ARG A 235 -6.85 14.65 -12.13
C ARG A 235 -6.66 13.17 -12.38
N THR A 236 -7.61 12.33 -12.04
CA THR A 236 -7.60 10.91 -12.37
C THR A 236 -7.99 10.68 -13.83
N ASP A 237 -8.79 11.55 -14.45
CA ASP A 237 -9.32 11.38 -15.80
C ASP A 237 -8.24 11.19 -16.88
N THR A 238 -7.12 11.91 -16.80
CA THR A 238 -6.07 11.81 -17.82
C THR A 238 -5.24 10.53 -17.68
N PRO A 239 -4.78 10.11 -16.48
CA PRO A 239 -4.19 8.80 -16.27
C PRO A 239 -5.15 7.67 -16.61
N MET A 240 -6.42 7.75 -16.18
CA MET A 240 -7.42 6.71 -16.44
C MET A 240 -7.69 6.53 -17.94
N ARG A 241 -7.82 7.60 -18.72
CA ARG A 241 -7.90 7.50 -20.19
C ARG A 241 -6.75 6.72 -20.83
N THR A 242 -5.57 6.70 -20.24
CA THR A 242 -4.45 5.90 -20.72
C THR A 242 -4.66 4.43 -20.41
N VAL A 243 -5.16 4.13 -19.21
CA VAL A 243 -5.53 2.76 -18.79
C VAL A 243 -6.68 2.25 -19.65
N ASP A 244 -7.73 3.04 -19.81
CA ASP A 244 -8.91 2.69 -20.62
C ASP A 244 -8.54 2.39 -22.07
N ARG A 245 -7.68 3.21 -22.67
CA ARG A 245 -7.18 2.97 -24.04
C ARG A 245 -6.45 1.63 -24.18
N TYR A 246 -5.82 1.17 -23.11
CA TYR A 246 -5.15 -0.12 -23.08
C TYR A 246 -6.14 -1.27 -22.83
N LEU A 247 -7.03 -1.15 -21.85
CA LEU A 247 -7.94 -2.22 -21.44
C LEU A 247 -9.12 -2.42 -22.39
N THR A 248 -9.71 -1.35 -22.92
CA THR A 248 -10.94 -1.42 -23.74
C THR A 248 -10.82 -2.41 -24.91
N PRO A 249 -9.77 -2.37 -25.78
CA PRO A 249 -9.66 -3.32 -26.89
C PRO A 249 -9.52 -4.78 -26.43
N ILE A 250 -8.90 -5.01 -25.28
CA ILE A 250 -8.70 -6.35 -24.69
C ILE A 250 -10.06 -6.91 -24.25
N ILE A 251 -10.85 -6.09 -23.55
CA ILE A 251 -12.19 -6.45 -23.07
C ILE A 251 -13.15 -6.69 -24.25
N GLU A 252 -13.14 -5.81 -25.24
CA GLU A 252 -13.97 -5.96 -26.44
C GLU A 252 -13.69 -7.27 -27.17
N ARG A 253 -12.40 -7.66 -27.28
CA ARG A 253 -11.99 -8.93 -27.88
C ARG A 253 -12.50 -10.12 -27.08
N ALA A 254 -12.34 -10.12 -25.75
CA ALA A 254 -12.83 -11.19 -24.88
C ALA A 254 -14.36 -11.35 -24.97
N LEU A 255 -15.10 -10.23 -24.99
CA LEU A 255 -16.55 -10.23 -25.16
C LEU A 255 -16.97 -10.79 -26.54
N ALA A 256 -16.25 -10.45 -27.60
CA ALA A 256 -16.52 -10.98 -28.93
C ALA A 256 -16.30 -12.50 -28.98
N MET A 257 -15.22 -13.01 -28.39
CA MET A 257 -14.93 -14.44 -28.27
C MET A 257 -15.99 -15.17 -27.43
N SER A 258 -16.37 -14.62 -26.29
CA SER A 258 -17.42 -15.18 -25.43
C SER A 258 -18.78 -15.27 -26.14
N ARG A 259 -19.16 -14.25 -26.93
CA ARG A 259 -20.39 -14.27 -27.73
C ARG A 259 -20.34 -15.35 -28.82
N ALA A 260 -19.20 -15.54 -29.47
CA ALA A 260 -19.02 -16.59 -30.47
C ALA A 260 -19.12 -17.99 -29.85
N ALA A 261 -18.50 -18.17 -28.67
CA ALA A 261 -18.55 -19.44 -27.93
C ALA A 261 -19.96 -19.81 -27.44
N LYS A 262 -20.79 -18.83 -27.05
CA LYS A 262 -22.21 -19.05 -26.63
C LYS A 262 -23.12 -19.51 -27.76
N GLN A 263 -22.70 -19.38 -29.02
CA GLN A 263 -23.43 -19.92 -30.19
C GLN A 263 -23.11 -21.39 -30.46
N ALA A 264 -22.12 -21.97 -29.76
CA ALA A 264 -21.84 -23.40 -29.81
C ALA A 264 -22.63 -24.17 -28.74
N PRO A 265 -23.01 -25.47 -28.95
CA PRO A 265 -23.75 -26.25 -27.94
C PRO A 265 -22.99 -26.35 -26.64
N GLN A 266 -23.62 -25.90 -25.55
CA GLN A 266 -23.01 -25.85 -24.22
C GLN A 266 -23.05 -27.22 -23.53
N GLY A 267 -21.88 -27.65 -23.02
CA GLY A 267 -21.80 -28.57 -21.89
C GLY A 267 -21.56 -27.78 -20.62
N GLU A 268 -22.30 -28.06 -19.56
CA GLU A 268 -22.12 -27.46 -18.23
C GLU A 268 -20.73 -27.75 -17.69
N LYS A 269 -19.86 -26.73 -17.58
CA LYS A 269 -18.66 -26.81 -16.73
C LYS A 269 -18.40 -25.47 -16.08
N GLU A 270 -18.54 -25.42 -14.74
CA GLU A 270 -18.06 -24.33 -13.87
C GLU A 270 -16.52 -24.28 -13.75
N GLU A 271 -15.83 -25.29 -14.25
CA GLU A 271 -14.37 -25.39 -14.15
C GLU A 271 -13.68 -24.46 -15.15
N VAL A 272 -12.62 -23.81 -14.67
CA VAL A 272 -11.75 -22.96 -15.51
C VAL A 272 -10.96 -23.86 -16.46
N ALA A 273 -11.05 -23.61 -17.77
CA ALA A 273 -10.37 -24.42 -18.78
C ALA A 273 -8.86 -24.17 -18.78
N ASP A 274 -8.08 -25.19 -19.19
CA ASP A 274 -6.63 -25.01 -19.37
C ASP A 274 -6.34 -23.93 -20.42
N GLY A 275 -5.41 -23.02 -20.08
CA GLY A 275 -5.04 -21.88 -20.93
C GLY A 275 -6.05 -20.72 -20.95
N GLU A 276 -7.18 -20.82 -20.23
CA GLU A 276 -8.16 -19.74 -20.12
C GLU A 276 -7.62 -18.60 -19.26
N THR A 277 -7.75 -17.35 -19.73
CA THR A 277 -7.38 -16.17 -18.94
C THR A 277 -8.46 -15.78 -17.94
N LEU A 278 -8.13 -14.97 -16.93
CA LEU A 278 -9.15 -14.47 -15.99
C LEU A 278 -10.23 -13.67 -16.72
N LEU A 279 -9.86 -12.85 -17.69
CA LEU A 279 -10.82 -12.07 -18.47
C LEU A 279 -11.76 -12.96 -19.28
N ASP A 280 -11.26 -14.02 -19.92
CA ASP A 280 -12.09 -14.98 -20.65
C ASP A 280 -13.08 -15.67 -19.70
N HIS A 281 -12.62 -16.06 -18.50
CA HIS A 281 -13.45 -16.62 -17.46
C HIS A 281 -14.55 -15.65 -17.02
N LEU A 282 -14.22 -14.41 -16.69
CA LEU A 282 -15.19 -13.40 -16.28
C LEU A 282 -16.22 -13.09 -17.38
N ALA A 283 -15.80 -13.07 -18.64
CA ALA A 283 -16.68 -12.82 -19.78
C ALA A 283 -17.75 -13.91 -20.00
N ARG A 284 -17.64 -15.08 -19.32
CA ARG A 284 -18.68 -16.10 -19.27
C ARG A 284 -19.81 -15.74 -18.30
N TYR A 285 -19.47 -15.06 -17.20
CA TYR A 285 -20.44 -14.69 -16.15
C TYR A 285 -21.15 -13.37 -16.43
N THR A 286 -20.48 -12.42 -17.05
CA THR A 286 -21.06 -11.11 -17.36
C THR A 286 -20.64 -10.63 -18.74
N THR A 287 -21.56 -9.91 -19.41
CA THR A 287 -21.29 -9.20 -20.67
C THR A 287 -21.26 -7.69 -20.49
N ASP A 288 -21.34 -7.22 -19.24
CA ASP A 288 -21.23 -5.80 -18.91
C ASP A 288 -19.75 -5.38 -19.00
N PRO A 289 -19.39 -4.51 -19.95
CA PRO A 289 -18.02 -4.08 -20.13
C PRO A 289 -17.49 -3.27 -18.95
N THR A 290 -18.35 -2.59 -18.18
CA THR A 290 -17.97 -1.80 -17.02
C THR A 290 -17.53 -2.72 -15.88
N ILE A 291 -18.32 -3.77 -15.59
CA ILE A 291 -17.98 -4.75 -14.56
C ILE A 291 -16.65 -5.45 -14.92
N LEU A 292 -16.47 -5.85 -16.17
CA LEU A 292 -15.21 -6.48 -16.60
C LEU A 292 -14.02 -5.54 -16.50
N HIS A 293 -14.19 -4.28 -16.90
CA HIS A 293 -13.15 -3.25 -16.81
C HIS A 293 -12.71 -3.04 -15.36
N ASP A 294 -13.68 -2.78 -14.48
CA ASP A 294 -13.42 -2.45 -13.09
C ASP A 294 -12.78 -3.63 -12.35
N GLU A 295 -13.27 -4.85 -12.58
CA GLU A 295 -12.73 -6.05 -11.94
C GLU A 295 -11.30 -6.33 -12.38
N ILE A 296 -11.02 -6.28 -13.67
CA ILE A 296 -9.68 -6.49 -14.24
C ILE A 296 -8.71 -5.42 -13.75
N LEU A 297 -9.12 -4.15 -13.72
CA LEU A 297 -8.29 -3.06 -13.21
C LEU A 297 -7.97 -3.24 -11.73
N ASN A 298 -8.97 -3.61 -10.92
CA ASN A 298 -8.78 -3.88 -9.49
C ASN A 298 -7.73 -4.98 -9.26
N ILE A 299 -7.82 -6.10 -9.98
CA ILE A 299 -6.90 -7.23 -9.79
C ILE A 299 -5.50 -6.88 -10.34
N MET A 300 -5.41 -6.15 -11.45
CA MET A 300 -4.14 -5.69 -12.01
C MET A 300 -3.38 -4.78 -11.03
N ILE A 301 -4.06 -3.81 -10.41
CA ILE A 301 -3.47 -2.93 -9.40
C ILE A 301 -3.00 -3.76 -8.20
N ALA A 302 -3.84 -4.70 -7.73
CA ALA A 302 -3.50 -5.55 -6.60
C ALA A 302 -2.26 -6.41 -6.83
N GLY A 303 -2.14 -7.03 -8.01
CA GLY A 303 -1.02 -7.92 -8.34
C GLY A 303 0.28 -7.16 -8.53
N ARG A 304 0.23 -5.98 -9.15
CA ARG A 304 1.42 -5.18 -9.44
C ARG A 304 2.04 -4.55 -8.19
N ASP A 305 1.27 -3.69 -7.51
CA ASP A 305 1.84 -2.74 -6.55
C ASP A 305 2.23 -3.41 -5.24
N THR A 306 1.43 -4.35 -4.76
CA THR A 306 1.68 -5.01 -3.47
C THR A 306 2.85 -5.97 -3.52
N THR A 307 2.95 -6.78 -4.56
CA THR A 307 4.07 -7.71 -4.77
C THR A 307 5.36 -6.96 -5.04
N GLY A 308 5.34 -5.98 -5.96
CA GLY A 308 6.49 -5.14 -6.28
C GLY A 308 7.00 -4.35 -5.08
N GLY A 309 6.09 -3.79 -4.28
CA GLY A 309 6.44 -3.09 -3.03
C GLY A 309 7.11 -4.02 -2.01
N THR A 310 6.54 -5.21 -1.78
CA THR A 310 7.13 -6.20 -0.85
C THR A 310 8.53 -6.61 -1.30
N LEU A 311 8.73 -6.96 -2.57
CA LEU A 311 10.05 -7.32 -3.11
C LEU A 311 11.06 -6.18 -3.00
N THR A 312 10.62 -4.93 -3.18
CA THR A 312 11.46 -3.75 -2.98
C THR A 312 11.96 -3.65 -1.54
N PHE A 313 11.07 -3.86 -0.56
CA PHE A 313 11.47 -3.86 0.85
C PHE A 313 12.31 -5.08 1.24
N VAL A 314 12.07 -6.26 0.66
CA VAL A 314 12.96 -7.43 0.84
C VAL A 314 14.39 -7.07 0.41
N ILE A 315 14.55 -6.53 -0.79
CA ILE A 315 15.88 -6.16 -1.28
C ILE A 315 16.50 -5.07 -0.40
N TYR A 316 15.74 -4.09 0.06
CA TYR A 316 16.25 -3.11 1.02
C TYR A 316 16.80 -3.79 2.28
N PHE A 317 16.05 -4.69 2.91
CA PHE A 317 16.51 -5.38 4.11
C PHE A 317 17.74 -6.26 3.83
N LEU A 318 17.78 -6.95 2.71
CA LEU A 318 18.95 -7.76 2.34
C LEU A 318 20.22 -6.91 2.13
N THR A 319 20.09 -5.63 1.71
CA THR A 319 21.24 -4.71 1.67
C THR A 319 21.74 -4.28 3.06
N GLN A 320 20.90 -4.36 4.09
CA GLN A 320 21.22 -3.97 5.46
C GLN A 320 21.65 -5.16 6.34
N HIS A 321 21.28 -6.40 5.94
CA HIS A 321 21.50 -7.64 6.67
C HIS A 321 22.21 -8.67 5.78
N PRO A 322 23.54 -8.56 5.58
CA PRO A 322 24.29 -9.48 4.72
C PRO A 322 24.27 -10.95 5.22
N ASP A 323 24.16 -11.15 6.51
CA ASP A 323 24.01 -12.46 7.15
C ASP A 323 22.68 -13.14 6.75
N VAL A 324 21.58 -12.37 6.75
CA VAL A 324 20.30 -12.85 6.26
C VAL A 324 20.34 -13.17 4.77
N LEU A 325 20.99 -12.30 3.96
CA LEU A 325 21.19 -12.56 2.53
C LEU A 325 21.93 -13.86 2.28
N GLN A 326 23.06 -14.08 2.97
CA GLN A 326 23.87 -15.29 2.81
C GLN A 326 23.08 -16.55 3.22
N ARG A 327 22.40 -16.52 4.36
CA ARG A 327 21.59 -17.66 4.84
C ARG A 327 20.43 -17.96 3.90
N LEU A 328 19.73 -16.95 3.41
CA LEU A 328 18.65 -17.11 2.45
C LEU A 328 19.16 -17.71 1.13
N ARG A 329 20.28 -17.21 0.63
CA ARG A 329 20.90 -17.72 -0.59
C ARG A 329 21.36 -19.18 -0.40
N GLN A 330 21.91 -19.54 0.77
CA GLN A 330 22.31 -20.91 1.06
C GLN A 330 21.10 -21.86 1.05
N GLU A 331 19.96 -21.50 1.70
CA GLU A 331 18.73 -22.30 1.65
C GLU A 331 18.27 -22.53 0.20
N ILE A 332 18.30 -21.50 -0.63
CA ILE A 332 17.93 -21.59 -2.05
C ILE A 332 18.84 -22.57 -2.80
N LEU A 333 20.16 -22.46 -2.59
CA LEU A 333 21.13 -23.34 -3.26
C LEU A 333 21.03 -24.80 -2.79
N ASP A 334 20.73 -25.01 -1.52
CA ASP A 334 20.58 -26.36 -0.94
C ASP A 334 19.29 -27.05 -1.43
N VAL A 335 18.20 -26.29 -1.57
CA VAL A 335 16.89 -26.86 -1.94
C VAL A 335 16.71 -26.93 -3.46
N VAL A 336 17.04 -25.87 -4.17
CA VAL A 336 16.78 -25.74 -5.62
C VAL A 336 18.05 -25.97 -6.46
N GLY A 337 19.21 -25.61 -5.91
CA GLY A 337 20.48 -25.60 -6.63
C GLY A 337 20.75 -24.30 -7.37
N PRO A 338 21.93 -24.20 -8.00
CA PRO A 338 22.42 -22.94 -8.58
C PRO A 338 21.73 -22.50 -9.87
N SER A 339 21.03 -23.41 -10.56
CA SER A 339 20.47 -23.14 -11.90
C SER A 339 19.11 -23.78 -12.20
N ASN A 340 18.62 -24.65 -11.32
CA ASN A 340 17.34 -25.31 -11.53
C ASN A 340 16.18 -24.32 -11.35
N LEU A 341 15.05 -24.61 -11.99
CA LEU A 341 13.81 -23.88 -11.73
C LEU A 341 13.18 -24.40 -10.44
N PRO A 342 12.72 -23.51 -9.53
CA PRO A 342 12.04 -23.96 -8.33
C PRO A 342 10.67 -24.54 -8.68
N THR A 343 10.33 -25.65 -8.03
CA THR A 343 8.98 -26.21 -8.04
C THR A 343 8.14 -25.61 -6.89
N TYR A 344 6.85 -25.85 -6.92
CA TYR A 344 5.96 -25.49 -5.81
C TYR A 344 6.37 -26.13 -4.47
N ASP A 345 6.79 -27.39 -4.52
CA ASP A 345 7.21 -28.12 -3.33
C ASP A 345 8.55 -27.59 -2.79
N ASP A 346 9.46 -27.19 -3.65
CA ASP A 346 10.70 -26.51 -3.23
C ASP A 346 10.39 -25.20 -2.49
N ILE A 347 9.51 -24.36 -3.06
CA ILE A 347 9.07 -23.11 -2.42
C ILE A 347 8.43 -23.38 -1.06
N LYS A 348 7.63 -24.42 -0.94
CA LYS A 348 7.00 -24.82 0.33
C LYS A 348 8.00 -25.32 1.36
N GLN A 349 9.10 -25.94 0.92
CA GLN A 349 10.17 -26.44 1.77
C GLN A 349 11.05 -25.32 2.34
N MET A 350 11.27 -24.22 1.58
CA MET A 350 12.11 -23.08 1.99
C MET A 350 11.44 -22.25 3.08
N LYS A 351 11.70 -22.62 4.34
CA LYS A 351 11.09 -21.98 5.51
C LYS A 351 11.70 -20.62 5.81
N TYR A 352 12.99 -20.46 5.58
CA TYR A 352 13.68 -19.20 5.82
C TYR A 352 13.28 -18.15 4.79
N LEU A 353 13.13 -18.53 3.53
CA LEU A 353 12.55 -17.67 2.49
C LEU A 353 11.17 -17.13 2.90
N ARG A 354 10.30 -18.03 3.40
CA ARG A 354 8.98 -17.63 3.91
C ARG A 354 9.08 -16.70 5.11
N ALA A 355 10.01 -16.92 6.02
CA ALA A 355 10.27 -16.08 7.19
C ALA A 355 10.75 -14.68 6.80
N VAL A 356 11.67 -14.58 5.83
CA VAL A 356 12.14 -13.29 5.28
C VAL A 356 10.98 -12.49 4.66
N LEU A 357 10.12 -13.13 3.87
CA LEU A 357 8.93 -12.50 3.29
C LEU A 357 7.95 -12.03 4.37
N ASN A 358 7.69 -12.86 5.37
CA ASN A 358 6.78 -12.51 6.46
C ASN A 358 7.31 -11.36 7.31
N GLU A 359 8.60 -11.38 7.67
CA GLU A 359 9.20 -10.32 8.46
C GLU A 359 9.25 -8.99 7.71
N THR A 360 9.51 -9.04 6.41
CA THR A 360 9.40 -7.86 5.55
C THR A 360 7.98 -7.29 5.57
N GLN A 361 6.97 -8.13 5.39
CA GLN A 361 5.56 -7.70 5.42
C GLN A 361 5.09 -7.29 6.82
N ARG A 362 5.72 -7.78 7.87
CA ARG A 362 5.46 -7.31 9.23
C ARG A 362 5.91 -5.87 9.39
N LEU A 363 7.14 -5.57 9.02
CA LEU A 363 7.69 -4.22 9.15
C LEU A 363 7.14 -3.24 8.11
N TYR A 364 7.00 -3.67 6.87
CA TYR A 364 6.46 -2.86 5.77
C TYR A 364 5.34 -3.61 5.04
N PRO A 365 4.15 -3.73 5.67
CA PRO A 365 3.00 -4.30 4.99
C PRO A 365 2.65 -3.46 3.77
N PRO A 366 2.45 -4.06 2.58
CA PRO A 366 2.16 -3.30 1.38
C PRO A 366 0.86 -2.48 1.49
N VAL A 367 -0.11 -2.95 2.30
CA VAL A 367 -1.31 -2.20 2.64
C VAL A 367 -1.26 -1.84 4.14
N PRO A 368 -0.68 -0.68 4.51
CA PRO A 368 -0.43 -0.33 5.92
C PRO A 368 -1.68 0.08 6.69
N TRP A 369 -2.73 0.51 5.97
CA TRP A 369 -4.00 1.01 6.50
C TRP A 369 -5.18 0.45 5.75
N ASN A 370 -6.29 0.26 6.45
CA ASN A 370 -7.57 -0.07 5.86
C ASN A 370 -8.71 0.49 6.72
N MET A 371 -9.93 0.52 6.19
CA MET A 371 -11.09 1.05 6.91
C MET A 371 -12.37 0.29 6.62
N ARG A 372 -13.30 0.36 7.55
CA ARG A 372 -14.69 -0.11 7.43
C ARG A 372 -15.63 0.87 8.09
N TYR A 373 -16.87 0.86 7.64
CA TYR A 373 -17.97 1.65 8.20
C TYR A 373 -18.98 0.74 8.87
N ALA A 374 -19.44 1.13 10.06
CA ALA A 374 -20.51 0.41 10.76
C ALA A 374 -21.85 0.66 10.07
N VAL A 375 -22.57 -0.40 9.76
CA VAL A 375 -23.97 -0.31 9.22
C VAL A 375 -24.94 0.03 10.32
N GLU A 376 -24.78 -0.61 11.48
CA GLU A 376 -25.58 -0.42 12.68
C GLU A 376 -24.67 -0.10 13.87
N ASP A 377 -25.26 0.39 14.97
CA ASP A 377 -24.56 0.60 16.23
C ASP A 377 -23.87 -0.70 16.67
N SER A 378 -22.60 -0.63 17.03
CA SER A 378 -21.81 -1.79 17.41
C SER A 378 -21.05 -1.55 18.69
N ILE A 379 -20.84 -2.64 19.46
CA ILE A 379 -19.97 -2.66 20.63
C ILE A 379 -18.79 -3.58 20.30
N VAL A 380 -17.59 -2.99 20.21
CA VAL A 380 -16.36 -3.74 19.93
C VAL A 380 -15.50 -3.86 21.19
N PRO A 381 -14.68 -4.94 21.30
CA PRO A 381 -13.84 -5.14 22.47
C PRO A 381 -12.81 -4.00 22.63
N ASN A 382 -12.28 -3.89 23.85
CA ASN A 382 -11.13 -3.07 24.18
C ASN A 382 -10.12 -3.97 24.89
N SER A 383 -8.91 -4.12 24.34
CA SER A 383 -7.89 -4.97 24.94
C SER A 383 -7.03 -4.27 25.98
N GLU A 384 -7.25 -2.97 26.21
CA GLU A 384 -6.52 -2.25 27.26
C GLU A 384 -6.96 -2.71 28.66
N PRO A 385 -6.03 -2.79 29.63
CA PRO A 385 -6.36 -3.14 31.01
C PRO A 385 -7.46 -2.23 31.54
N GLU A 386 -8.53 -2.81 32.09
CA GLU A 386 -9.70 -2.09 32.62
C GLU A 386 -10.47 -1.25 31.57
N GLY A 387 -10.12 -1.37 30.29
CA GLY A 387 -10.78 -0.67 29.18
C GLY A 387 -12.22 -1.12 29.01
N LYS A 388 -13.16 -0.17 28.95
CA LYS A 388 -14.55 -0.46 28.58
C LYS A 388 -14.64 -0.72 27.09
N PRO A 389 -15.53 -1.64 26.64
CA PRO A 389 -15.81 -1.82 25.23
C PRO A 389 -16.12 -0.50 24.54
N TRP A 390 -15.70 -0.38 23.27
CA TRP A 390 -15.98 0.79 22.44
C TRP A 390 -17.39 0.71 21.87
N PHE A 391 -18.14 1.77 22.03
CA PHE A 391 -19.39 1.96 21.30
C PHE A 391 -19.09 2.70 19.99
N ILE A 392 -19.41 2.07 18.88
CA ILE A 392 -19.23 2.63 17.53
C ILE A 392 -20.62 2.88 16.93
N PRO A 393 -21.04 4.13 16.73
CA PRO A 393 -22.35 4.42 16.16
C PRO A 393 -22.42 4.05 14.67
N ALA A 394 -23.63 3.77 14.21
CA ALA A 394 -23.92 3.55 12.79
C ALA A 394 -23.37 4.71 11.93
N GLY A 395 -22.78 4.38 10.78
CA GLY A 395 -22.16 5.34 9.87
C GLY A 395 -20.75 5.80 10.26
N ALA A 396 -20.27 5.53 11.49
CA ALA A 396 -18.89 5.84 11.87
C ALA A 396 -17.90 4.89 11.20
N SER A 397 -16.70 5.37 10.91
CA SER A 397 -15.63 4.55 10.37
C SER A 397 -14.70 4.02 11.46
N VAL A 398 -14.15 2.82 11.22
CA VAL A 398 -13.00 2.29 11.93
C VAL A 398 -11.86 2.12 10.94
N SER A 399 -10.86 2.99 11.07
CA SER A 399 -9.59 2.89 10.36
C SER A 399 -8.61 2.09 11.21
N TYR A 400 -8.00 1.06 10.64
CA TYR A 400 -7.04 0.22 11.36
C TYR A 400 -5.68 0.20 10.69
N SER A 401 -4.63 0.29 11.53
CA SER A 401 -3.24 0.28 11.07
C SER A 401 -2.60 -1.08 11.26
N VAL A 402 -2.47 -1.81 10.18
CA VAL A 402 -1.66 -3.04 10.15
C VAL A 402 -0.20 -2.71 10.42
N HIS A 403 0.30 -1.60 9.86
CA HIS A 403 1.69 -1.15 10.05
C HIS A 403 2.05 -0.83 11.51
N CYS A 404 1.17 -0.14 12.24
CA CYS A 404 1.41 0.16 13.66
C CYS A 404 1.23 -1.11 14.52
N MET A 405 0.16 -1.89 14.29
CA MET A 405 -0.09 -3.15 15.00
C MET A 405 1.09 -4.12 14.88
N HIS A 406 1.69 -4.25 13.72
CA HIS A 406 2.82 -5.13 13.48
C HIS A 406 4.12 -4.70 14.20
N ARG A 407 4.14 -3.54 14.83
CA ARG A 407 5.27 -3.00 15.60
C ARG A 407 5.01 -2.90 17.09
N ARG A 408 3.85 -3.32 17.55
CA ARG A 408 3.52 -3.30 18.99
C ARG A 408 4.41 -4.27 19.77
N LYS A 409 5.07 -3.75 20.80
CA LYS A 409 6.01 -4.54 21.61
C LYS A 409 5.32 -5.59 22.48
N ASP A 410 4.09 -5.34 22.88
CA ASP A 410 3.27 -6.33 23.61
C ASP A 410 2.82 -7.50 22.70
N TYR A 411 2.72 -7.29 21.39
CA TYR A 411 2.39 -8.32 20.41
C TYR A 411 3.62 -9.05 19.84
N TRP A 412 4.78 -8.38 19.76
CA TRP A 412 5.94 -8.90 19.02
C TRP A 412 7.23 -8.96 19.83
N GLY A 413 7.20 -8.52 21.12
CA GLY A 413 8.36 -8.46 21.98
C GLY A 413 9.12 -7.13 21.92
N PRO A 414 10.14 -6.97 22.80
CA PRO A 414 10.86 -5.70 22.94
C PRO A 414 11.60 -5.28 21.66
N ASP A 415 11.94 -6.24 20.81
CA ASP A 415 12.63 -6.12 19.53
C ASP A 415 11.68 -6.00 18.33
N ALA A 416 10.43 -5.59 18.54
CA ALA A 416 9.39 -5.49 17.52
C ALA A 416 9.76 -4.59 16.33
N GLU A 417 10.70 -3.65 16.47
CA GLU A 417 11.16 -2.77 15.41
C GLU A 417 12.39 -3.30 14.65
N GLU A 418 12.97 -4.41 15.10
CA GLU A 418 14.13 -5.02 14.45
C GLU A 418 13.69 -5.97 13.34
N PHE A 419 14.47 -6.01 12.25
CA PHE A 419 14.28 -6.98 11.18
C PHE A 419 14.98 -8.29 11.56
N ASP A 420 14.20 -9.29 11.91
CA ASP A 420 14.69 -10.60 12.31
C ASP A 420 13.76 -11.71 11.81
N PRO A 421 14.06 -12.37 10.68
CA PRO A 421 13.24 -13.44 10.13
C PRO A 421 13.06 -14.65 11.07
N ASP A 422 14.00 -14.90 11.99
CA ASP A 422 13.92 -16.02 12.93
C ASP A 422 12.71 -15.92 13.86
N ARG A 423 12.13 -14.73 14.01
CA ARG A 423 10.85 -14.50 14.71
C ARG A 423 9.72 -15.41 14.23
N PHE A 424 9.75 -15.84 12.96
CA PHE A 424 8.78 -16.75 12.36
C PHE A 424 9.21 -18.22 12.41
N LEU A 425 10.36 -18.53 13.03
CA LEU A 425 10.94 -19.89 13.07
C LEU A 425 11.25 -20.38 14.49
N ASP A 426 11.52 -19.47 15.42
CA ASP A 426 11.93 -19.77 16.77
C ASP A 426 10.74 -19.74 17.78
N GLU A 427 11.07 -19.76 19.06
CA GLU A 427 10.08 -19.76 20.15
C GLU A 427 9.14 -18.52 20.14
N ARG A 428 9.56 -17.39 19.56
CA ARG A 428 8.75 -16.17 19.44
C ARG A 428 7.49 -16.40 18.63
N LEU A 429 7.54 -17.27 17.62
CA LEU A 429 6.37 -17.68 16.84
C LEU A 429 5.28 -18.25 17.75
N HIS A 430 5.65 -19.17 18.64
CA HIS A 430 4.73 -19.82 19.56
C HIS A 430 4.32 -18.93 20.73
N LYS A 431 5.19 -18.03 21.13
CA LYS A 431 4.94 -17.10 22.24
C LYS A 431 3.96 -16.00 21.86
N TYR A 432 4.09 -15.42 20.67
CA TYR A 432 3.39 -14.22 20.27
C TYR A 432 2.31 -14.46 19.20
N LEU A 433 2.68 -15.07 18.08
CA LEU A 433 1.78 -15.16 16.92
C LEU A 433 0.78 -16.31 17.03
N THR A 434 1.23 -17.50 17.44
CA THR A 434 0.36 -18.69 17.51
C THR A 434 -0.88 -18.48 18.39
N PRO A 435 -0.77 -17.85 19.59
CA PRO A 435 -1.93 -17.60 20.43
C PRO A 435 -2.91 -16.54 19.87
N ASN A 436 -2.41 -15.62 19.07
CA ASN A 436 -3.20 -14.54 18.49
C ASN A 436 -2.83 -14.25 17.03
N PRO A 437 -3.33 -15.04 16.06
CA PRO A 437 -2.99 -14.84 14.65
C PRO A 437 -3.43 -13.47 14.09
N PHE A 438 -4.35 -12.77 14.75
CA PHE A 438 -4.81 -11.45 14.32
C PHE A 438 -3.80 -10.31 14.53
N ILE A 439 -2.66 -10.57 15.17
CA ILE A 439 -1.56 -9.61 15.24
C ILE A 439 -0.73 -9.53 13.94
N PHE A 440 -0.95 -10.45 12.97
CA PHE A 440 -0.23 -10.48 11.69
C PHE A 440 -1.19 -10.57 10.51
N LEU A 441 -1.45 -9.44 9.86
CA LEU A 441 -2.49 -9.30 8.83
C LEU A 441 -1.98 -8.67 7.51
N PRO A 442 -0.88 -9.15 6.92
CA PRO A 442 -0.36 -8.56 5.68
C PRO A 442 -1.32 -8.77 4.49
N PHE A 443 -2.22 -9.75 4.57
CA PHE A 443 -3.23 -10.07 3.56
C PHE A 443 -4.66 -9.84 4.06
N ASN A 444 -4.83 -9.03 5.12
CA ASN A 444 -6.11 -8.83 5.78
C ASN A 444 -6.64 -10.15 6.41
N ALA A 445 -7.92 -10.18 6.83
CA ALA A 445 -8.54 -11.35 7.43
C ALA A 445 -10.05 -11.41 7.13
N GLY A 446 -10.68 -12.49 7.60
CA GLY A 446 -12.13 -12.71 7.48
C GLY A 446 -12.57 -12.99 6.05
N PRO A 447 -13.88 -12.83 5.74
CA PRO A 447 -14.40 -13.13 4.40
C PRO A 447 -13.77 -12.29 3.28
N ARG A 448 -13.23 -11.11 3.58
CA ARG A 448 -12.50 -10.23 2.64
C ARG A 448 -10.98 -10.42 2.67
N ILE A 449 -10.47 -11.56 3.14
CA ILE A 449 -9.06 -11.92 3.04
C ILE A 449 -8.60 -11.90 1.57
N CYS A 450 -7.34 -11.55 1.30
CA CYS A 450 -6.79 -11.48 -0.05
C CYS A 450 -6.94 -12.83 -0.78
N LEU A 451 -7.54 -12.80 -1.98
CA LEU A 451 -7.67 -13.99 -2.84
C LEU A 451 -6.32 -14.40 -3.43
N GLY A 452 -5.50 -13.42 -3.78
CA GLY A 452 -4.18 -13.61 -4.41
C GLY A 452 -3.06 -13.91 -3.43
N GLN A 453 -3.32 -14.21 -2.15
CA GLN A 453 -2.28 -14.41 -1.14
C GLN A 453 -1.25 -15.46 -1.56
N GLN A 454 -1.69 -16.64 -2.01
CA GLN A 454 -0.77 -17.71 -2.40
C GLN A 454 -0.07 -17.38 -3.73
N PHE A 455 -0.77 -16.75 -4.67
CA PHE A 455 -0.17 -16.25 -5.90
C PHE A 455 0.98 -15.28 -5.61
N ALA A 456 0.76 -14.29 -4.75
CA ALA A 456 1.78 -13.31 -4.36
C ALA A 456 3.00 -13.98 -3.69
N TYR A 457 2.78 -14.93 -2.79
CA TYR A 457 3.89 -15.67 -2.19
C TYR A 457 4.68 -16.50 -3.21
N ASN A 458 4.00 -17.15 -4.15
CA ASN A 458 4.65 -17.94 -5.19
C ASN A 458 5.46 -17.03 -6.13
N GLU A 459 4.89 -15.91 -6.57
CA GLU A 459 5.56 -14.94 -7.43
C GLU A 459 6.80 -14.34 -6.77
N MET A 460 6.67 -13.87 -5.52
CA MET A 460 7.79 -13.32 -4.75
C MET A 460 8.88 -14.35 -4.51
N SER A 461 8.51 -15.57 -4.11
CA SER A 461 9.46 -16.65 -3.84
C SER A 461 10.20 -17.06 -5.11
N PHE A 462 9.47 -17.24 -6.21
CA PHE A 462 10.07 -17.59 -7.50
C PHE A 462 11.08 -16.55 -7.95
N PHE A 463 10.71 -15.27 -7.91
CA PHE A 463 11.61 -14.19 -8.31
C PHE A 463 12.86 -14.13 -7.43
N LEU A 464 12.72 -14.25 -6.10
CA LEU A 464 13.87 -14.23 -5.18
C LEU A 464 14.80 -15.42 -5.40
N VAL A 465 14.27 -16.62 -5.68
CA VAL A 465 15.09 -17.79 -6.03
C VAL A 465 15.94 -17.48 -7.27
N LYS A 466 15.32 -17.04 -8.36
CA LYS A 466 16.04 -16.70 -9.61
C LYS A 466 17.06 -15.57 -9.43
N LEU A 467 16.70 -14.57 -8.64
CA LEU A 467 17.57 -13.44 -8.32
C LEU A 467 18.81 -13.89 -7.56
N LEU A 468 18.64 -14.66 -6.47
CA LEU A 468 19.73 -15.09 -5.58
C LEU A 468 20.52 -16.31 -6.10
N GLN A 469 20.02 -17.04 -7.08
CA GLN A 469 20.83 -17.93 -7.90
C GLN A 469 21.81 -17.13 -8.79
N THR A 470 21.35 -15.97 -9.27
CA THR A 470 22.10 -15.12 -10.22
C THR A 470 23.08 -14.18 -9.54
N PHE A 471 22.70 -13.59 -8.41
CA PHE A 471 23.48 -12.60 -7.68
C PHE A 471 23.77 -13.10 -6.26
N GLU A 472 25.00 -12.87 -5.80
CA GLU A 472 25.47 -13.33 -4.48
C GLU A 472 25.65 -12.20 -3.46
N ASP A 473 25.64 -10.94 -3.93
CA ASP A 473 25.82 -9.76 -3.10
C ASP A 473 24.94 -8.62 -3.60
N ILE A 474 24.41 -7.84 -2.67
CA ILE A 474 23.50 -6.72 -2.94
C ILE A 474 23.93 -5.53 -2.09
N SER A 475 24.24 -4.41 -2.71
CA SER A 475 24.59 -3.17 -2.02
C SER A 475 23.59 -2.05 -2.32
N PHE A 476 23.37 -1.21 -1.31
CA PHE A 476 22.53 -0.02 -1.41
C PHE A 476 23.36 1.16 -1.96
N GLU A 477 22.95 1.71 -3.11
CA GLU A 477 23.68 2.77 -3.81
C GLU A 477 23.11 4.16 -3.49
N ARG A 478 23.50 4.70 -2.35
CA ARG A 478 23.00 5.98 -1.85
C ARG A 478 23.20 7.14 -2.82
N ASP A 479 24.34 7.17 -3.50
CA ASP A 479 24.72 8.27 -4.39
C ASP A 479 23.91 8.32 -5.69
N ALA A 480 23.20 7.24 -6.00
CA ALA A 480 22.29 7.18 -7.14
C ALA A 480 20.91 7.81 -6.85
N PHE A 481 20.60 8.09 -5.57
CA PHE A 481 19.36 8.75 -5.18
C PHE A 481 19.42 10.26 -5.40
N GLU A 482 18.30 10.85 -5.79
CA GLU A 482 18.19 12.32 -5.70
C GLU A 482 18.20 12.75 -4.23
N PRO A 483 18.90 13.84 -3.86
CA PRO A 483 19.06 14.25 -2.46
C PRO A 483 17.74 14.44 -1.69
N ASN A 484 16.69 14.86 -2.39
CA ASN A 484 15.35 15.06 -1.81
C ASN A 484 14.52 13.76 -1.66
N ALA A 485 15.05 12.62 -2.13
CA ALA A 485 14.46 11.29 -1.94
C ALA A 485 14.98 10.59 -0.69
N LEU A 486 16.15 11.01 -0.21
CA LEU A 486 16.74 10.48 1.02
C LEU A 486 16.03 11.06 2.26
N PRO A 487 16.05 10.34 3.38
CA PRO A 487 15.59 10.86 4.65
C PRO A 487 16.32 12.16 5.02
N PRO A 488 15.63 13.14 5.61
CA PRO A 488 16.27 14.32 6.18
C PRO A 488 17.38 13.92 7.15
N ALA A 489 18.57 14.56 7.08
CA ALA A 489 19.73 14.17 7.88
C ALA A 489 19.48 14.21 9.40
N GLU A 490 18.57 15.09 9.85
CA GLU A 490 18.14 15.20 11.24
C GLU A 490 17.44 13.94 11.75
N TRP A 491 16.82 13.14 10.87
CA TRP A 491 16.15 11.91 11.28
C TRP A 491 17.11 10.87 11.86
N ALA A 492 18.36 10.87 11.47
CA ALA A 492 19.39 9.98 12.04
C ALA A 492 19.58 10.17 13.55
N LYS A 493 19.10 11.28 14.13
CA LYS A 493 19.16 11.56 15.57
C LYS A 493 17.96 11.00 16.36
N PHE A 494 16.90 10.55 15.66
CA PHE A 494 15.73 9.99 16.32
C PHE A 494 15.98 8.54 16.73
N PRO A 495 15.49 8.13 17.92
CA PRO A 495 15.53 6.72 18.31
C PRO A 495 14.53 5.90 17.46
N GLY A 496 14.80 4.60 17.34
CA GLY A 496 13.91 3.67 16.66
C GLY A 496 13.96 3.76 15.13
N ARG A 497 12.88 3.31 14.45
CA ARG A 497 12.80 3.11 13.00
C ARG A 497 13.21 4.33 12.17
N LYS A 498 12.73 5.51 12.50
CA LYS A 498 12.98 6.75 11.77
C LYS A 498 14.46 7.09 11.67
N GLY A 499 15.22 6.82 12.74
CA GLY A 499 16.68 7.06 12.76
C GLY A 499 17.49 5.96 12.11
N LYS A 500 16.96 4.74 12.00
CA LYS A 500 17.65 3.58 11.44
C LYS A 500 17.54 3.50 9.93
N GLU A 501 16.43 3.98 9.35
CA GLU A 501 16.15 3.81 7.94
C GLU A 501 17.03 4.69 7.06
N LYS A 502 17.56 4.08 5.99
CA LYS A 502 18.43 4.76 5.01
C LYS A 502 17.67 5.28 3.79
N PHE A 503 16.38 4.99 3.69
CA PHE A 503 15.50 5.47 2.65
C PHE A 503 14.25 6.12 3.26
N TRP A 504 13.42 6.76 2.45
CA TRP A 504 12.20 7.41 2.90
C TRP A 504 10.96 6.57 2.54
N PRO A 505 10.45 5.73 3.46
CA PRO A 505 9.22 4.99 3.22
C PRO A 505 8.01 5.95 3.25
N ARG A 506 7.09 5.75 2.32
CA ARG A 506 5.86 6.54 2.21
C ARG A 506 4.66 5.64 1.98
N ALA A 507 3.47 6.15 2.33
CA ALA A 507 2.21 5.57 1.88
C ALA A 507 1.65 6.37 0.71
N HIS A 508 1.03 5.68 -0.24
CA HIS A 508 0.24 6.29 -1.29
C HIS A 508 -1.21 6.55 -0.85
N LEU A 509 -1.90 7.42 -1.56
CA LEU A 509 -3.35 7.63 -1.38
C LEU A 509 -4.16 6.36 -1.62
N THR A 510 -3.63 5.43 -2.41
CA THR A 510 -4.18 4.08 -2.61
C THR A 510 -3.95 3.14 -1.43
N LEU A 511 -3.45 3.67 -0.29
CA LEU A 511 -3.21 2.93 0.95
C LEU A 511 -2.19 1.80 0.80
N TYR A 512 -1.19 1.94 -0.06
CA TYR A 512 -0.07 1.02 -0.11
C TYR A 512 1.26 1.71 0.27
N SER A 513 2.19 0.92 0.82
CA SER A 513 3.52 1.39 1.20
C SER A 513 4.50 1.24 0.04
N GLU A 514 5.24 2.29 -0.26
CA GLU A 514 6.32 2.24 -1.24
C GLU A 514 7.54 3.04 -0.81
N VAL A 515 8.65 2.79 -1.46
CA VAL A 515 9.81 3.69 -1.45
C VAL A 515 9.45 4.91 -2.28
N ARG A 516 9.84 6.10 -1.79
CA ARG A 516 9.51 7.36 -2.46
C ARG A 516 9.99 7.39 -3.91
N MET A 517 9.08 7.13 -4.85
CA MET A 517 9.35 7.07 -6.29
C MET A 517 9.55 8.45 -6.95
N THR A 518 9.05 9.53 -6.36
CA THR A 518 9.08 10.87 -6.96
C THR A 518 10.48 11.45 -7.13
N ALA A 519 11.48 10.75 -6.61
CA ALA A 519 12.84 11.22 -6.65
C ALA A 519 13.88 10.07 -6.73
N GLY A 520 13.51 8.87 -7.18
CA GLY A 520 14.52 7.92 -7.59
C GLY A 520 14.53 6.52 -7.00
N GLY A 521 13.38 5.87 -6.82
CA GLY A 521 13.33 4.40 -6.68
C GLY A 521 14.19 3.77 -5.57
N MET A 522 14.50 2.48 -5.74
CA MET A 522 15.43 1.72 -4.89
C MET A 522 16.70 1.40 -5.69
N TRP A 523 17.77 2.16 -5.49
CA TRP A 523 19.01 2.00 -6.24
C TRP A 523 19.93 1.00 -5.58
N VAL A 524 20.30 -0.05 -6.31
CA VAL A 524 21.16 -1.12 -5.84
C VAL A 524 22.22 -1.48 -6.88
N LYS A 525 23.35 -2.00 -6.41
CA LYS A 525 24.28 -2.80 -7.19
C LYS A 525 24.27 -4.23 -6.69
N MET A 526 24.51 -5.16 -7.61
CA MET A 526 24.56 -6.58 -7.32
C MET A 526 25.77 -7.19 -8.01
N ARG A 527 26.40 -8.15 -7.35
CA ARG A 527 27.51 -8.91 -7.92
C ARG A 527 26.99 -10.25 -8.42
N GLU A 528 27.28 -10.57 -9.69
CA GLU A 528 26.93 -11.87 -10.25
C GLU A 528 27.64 -12.99 -9.48
N ALA A 529 26.92 -14.08 -9.22
CA ALA A 529 27.45 -15.26 -8.58
C ALA A 529 28.52 -15.91 -9.46
N GLN A 530 29.62 -16.32 -8.83
CA GLN A 530 30.65 -17.08 -9.53
C GLN A 530 30.10 -18.44 -9.94
N ALA A 531 30.35 -18.87 -11.19
CA ALA A 531 29.98 -20.20 -11.64
C ALA A 531 30.66 -21.25 -10.74
N MET A 532 29.89 -22.10 -10.06
CA MET A 532 30.46 -23.22 -9.32
C MET A 532 31.12 -24.19 -10.32
N GLY A 533 32.43 -24.07 -10.48
CA GLY A 533 33.18 -24.92 -11.41
C GLY A 533 34.52 -24.34 -11.89
N GLN A 534 34.89 -23.13 -11.51
CA GLN A 534 36.20 -22.57 -11.78
C GLN A 534 36.98 -22.30 -10.49
N VAL A 535 37.16 -23.37 -9.69
CA VAL A 535 38.31 -23.39 -8.76
C VAL A 535 39.39 -24.16 -9.52
N ALA A 536 40.36 -23.39 -10.03
CA ALA A 536 41.56 -23.93 -10.67
C ALA A 536 42.45 -24.63 -9.62
#